data_cd3db5eb397797e9136fd8eeb3f1d591
#
_entry.id   cd3db5eb397797e9136fd8eeb3f1d591
#
_cell.length_a   1.000
_cell.length_b   1.000
_cell.length_c   1.000
_cell.angle_alpha   90.00
_cell.angle_beta   90.00
_cell.angle_gamma   90.00
#
_symmetry.space_group_name_H-M   'P 1'
#
loop_
_entity.id
_entity.type
_entity.pdbx_description
1 polymer ?
#
loop_
_entity_poly.entity_id
_entity_poly.type
_entity_poly.pdbx_seq_one_letter_code
_entity_poly.pdbx_strand_id
1 'polypeptide(L)'
;RGRLEQCPVVLVSATPSLETVVNVAADKFHHVILPERHGGAQMPDLAVVDMRSEDLRAGQWISATLEQEVHRTIEAGEQALLFLNRRGYAPLTLCRACGHRFQCPNCQAWLVEHRHSSRLRCHHCDYAVAVPTACPSCEATGKFAACGPGVERLAEEVAERIPEARVAVLTSDTLTSPARAAALLSSIENHDIDLLIGTQVIAKGFHFPLLTLVGVVDADLGLAGGDLRAAERTYQLMSQVAGRAGRESRPGRVFLQSHLPEHPVLTALASGRREDFIDRELAARRDHGMPPYGRLVALIVSS
;
A
#
# COMPACT_ATOMS: atom_id res chain seq x y z
N ARG A 1 23.33 18.14 9.96
CA ARG A 1 22.99 19.50 10.39
C ARG A 1 23.20 19.65 11.90
N GLY A 2 22.57 18.82 12.76
CA GLY A 2 22.71 18.91 14.21
C GLY A 2 24.16 18.91 14.69
N ARG A 3 25.04 18.08 14.08
CA ARG A 3 26.48 18.09 14.42
C ARG A 3 27.19 19.39 14.02
N LEU A 4 26.81 20.00 12.90
CA LEU A 4 27.39 21.27 12.44
C LEU A 4 26.93 22.46 13.30
N GLU A 5 25.68 22.43 13.71
CA GLU A 5 25.05 23.49 14.50
C GLU A 5 25.10 23.21 16.03
N GLN A 6 25.71 22.08 16.41
CA GLN A 6 25.83 21.60 17.82
C GLN A 6 24.51 21.63 18.59
N CYS A 7 23.42 21.29 17.93
CA CYS A 7 22.11 21.19 18.55
C CYS A 7 21.64 19.71 18.65
N PRO A 8 20.86 19.37 19.68
CA PRO A 8 20.27 18.05 19.80
C PRO A 8 19.29 17.80 18.64
N VAL A 9 19.25 16.57 18.13
CA VAL A 9 18.32 16.15 17.07
C VAL A 9 17.51 14.98 17.60
N VAL A 10 16.19 15.12 17.55
CA VAL A 10 15.25 14.05 17.89
C VAL A 10 14.60 13.54 16.62
N LEU A 11 14.71 12.24 16.35
CA LEU A 11 14.05 11.56 15.25
C LEU A 11 12.87 10.77 15.83
N VAL A 12 11.66 11.09 15.37
CA VAL A 12 10.45 10.43 15.84
C VAL A 12 9.81 9.65 14.68
N SER A 13 9.58 8.36 14.87
CA SER A 13 8.94 7.51 13.87
C SER A 13 8.33 6.27 14.52
N ALA A 14 7.14 5.87 14.09
CA ALA A 14 6.57 4.56 14.43
C ALA A 14 7.22 3.44 13.59
N THR A 15 7.78 3.80 12.42
CA THR A 15 8.40 2.87 11.46
C THR A 15 9.75 3.42 11.01
N PRO A 16 10.78 3.45 11.90
CA PRO A 16 12.11 3.95 11.54
C PRO A 16 12.72 3.15 10.39
N SER A 17 13.59 3.83 9.62
CA SER A 17 14.32 3.16 8.53
C SER A 17 15.30 2.13 9.06
N LEU A 18 15.67 1.17 8.22
CA LEU A 18 16.64 0.14 8.58
C LEU A 18 18.03 0.73 8.93
N GLU A 19 18.40 1.85 8.29
CA GLU A 19 19.61 2.58 8.67
C GLU A 19 19.53 3.14 10.09
N THR A 20 18.36 3.63 10.50
CA THR A 20 18.14 4.10 11.86
C THR A 20 18.23 2.94 12.85
N VAL A 21 17.60 1.81 12.54
CA VAL A 21 17.65 0.59 13.37
C VAL A 21 19.10 0.13 13.57
N VAL A 22 19.89 0.03 12.50
CA VAL A 22 21.30 -0.36 12.57
C VAL A 22 22.14 0.66 13.34
N ASN A 23 21.86 1.97 13.20
CA ASN A 23 22.57 2.99 13.98
C ASN A 23 22.23 2.95 15.46
N VAL A 24 21.01 2.59 15.83
CA VAL A 24 20.61 2.33 17.23
C VAL A 24 21.35 1.10 17.77
N ALA A 25 21.35 -0.01 17.02
CA ALA A 25 22.05 -1.23 17.40
C ALA A 25 23.58 -1.07 17.52
N ALA A 26 24.14 -0.06 16.85
CA ALA A 26 25.56 0.32 16.92
C ALA A 26 25.85 1.45 17.95
N ASP A 27 24.92 1.75 18.86
CA ASP A 27 25.01 2.80 19.88
C ASP A 27 25.32 4.22 19.34
N LYS A 28 25.02 4.47 18.05
CA LYS A 28 25.19 5.80 17.46
C LYS A 28 24.05 6.75 17.80
N PHE A 29 22.88 6.20 18.07
CA PHE A 29 21.67 6.93 18.46
C PHE A 29 21.14 6.38 19.78
N HIS A 30 20.79 7.28 20.68
CA HIS A 30 20.06 6.91 21.88
C HIS A 30 18.62 6.52 21.49
N HIS A 31 18.14 5.38 21.98
CA HIS A 31 16.82 4.85 21.65
C HIS A 31 15.84 5.02 22.80
N VAL A 32 14.73 5.69 22.52
CA VAL A 32 13.61 5.80 23.46
C VAL A 32 12.39 5.14 22.81
N ILE A 33 11.81 4.16 23.49
CA ILE A 33 10.61 3.45 23.06
C ILE A 33 9.41 4.02 23.78
N LEU A 34 8.37 4.36 23.02
CA LEU A 34 7.04 4.69 23.51
C LEU A 34 6.13 3.49 23.25
N PRO A 35 5.94 2.57 24.21
CA PRO A 35 5.28 1.28 23.96
C PRO A 35 3.77 1.41 23.77
N GLU A 36 3.18 2.44 24.36
CA GLU A 36 1.73 2.63 24.37
C GLU A 36 1.27 3.63 23.32
N ARG A 37 0.12 3.35 22.71
CA ARG A 37 -0.58 4.32 21.87
C ARG A 37 -1.27 5.37 22.73
N HIS A 38 -1.30 6.59 22.23
CA HIS A 38 -2.02 7.67 22.90
C HIS A 38 -3.50 7.30 23.09
N GLY A 39 -4.06 7.57 24.28
CA GLY A 39 -5.46 7.30 24.59
C GLY A 39 -5.83 5.82 24.78
N GLY A 40 -4.85 4.90 24.94
CA GLY A 40 -5.14 3.47 25.16
C GLY A 40 -5.62 2.73 23.90
N ALA A 41 -5.50 3.33 22.71
CA ALA A 41 -5.91 2.74 21.46
C ALA A 41 -5.13 1.44 21.18
N GLN A 42 -5.86 0.37 20.84
CA GLN A 42 -5.27 -0.92 20.47
C GLN A 42 -4.79 -0.92 19.01
N MET A 43 -3.87 -1.84 18.69
CA MET A 43 -3.53 -2.10 17.28
C MET A 43 -4.74 -2.73 16.59
N PRO A 44 -5.04 -2.36 15.34
CA PRO A 44 -6.13 -2.98 14.60
C PRO A 44 -5.83 -4.45 14.32
N ASP A 45 -6.88 -5.26 14.25
CA ASP A 45 -6.81 -6.61 13.72
C ASP A 45 -6.51 -6.55 12.22
N LEU A 46 -5.47 -7.27 11.79
CA LEU A 46 -5.04 -7.24 10.39
C LEU A 46 -5.17 -8.62 9.77
N ALA A 47 -5.92 -8.70 8.67
CA ALA A 47 -6.12 -9.90 7.87
C ALA A 47 -5.58 -9.70 6.44
N VAL A 48 -4.96 -10.74 5.88
CA VAL A 48 -4.58 -10.78 4.47
C VAL A 48 -5.63 -11.58 3.71
N VAL A 49 -6.19 -10.97 2.67
CA VAL A 49 -7.16 -11.62 1.76
C VAL A 49 -6.39 -12.17 0.56
N ASP A 50 -6.46 -13.48 0.36
CA ASP A 50 -5.82 -14.14 -0.79
C ASP A 50 -6.68 -13.95 -2.04
N MET A 51 -6.26 -13.02 -2.88
CA MET A 51 -6.98 -12.67 -4.12
C MET A 51 -6.93 -13.76 -5.18
N ARG A 52 -6.13 -14.82 -5.01
CA ARG A 52 -6.08 -15.96 -5.92
C ARG A 52 -7.32 -16.86 -5.77
N SER A 53 -7.91 -16.84 -4.59
CA SER A 53 -9.13 -17.58 -4.25
C SER A 53 -10.43 -16.80 -4.51
N GLU A 54 -10.35 -15.50 -4.80
CA GLU A 54 -11.49 -14.64 -5.07
C GLU A 54 -11.92 -14.71 -6.54
N ASP A 55 -13.19 -14.94 -6.82
CA ASP A 55 -13.74 -14.96 -8.17
C ASP A 55 -14.20 -13.57 -8.61
N LEU A 56 -13.26 -12.72 -8.97
CA LEU A 56 -13.52 -11.35 -9.43
C LEU A 56 -13.71 -11.30 -10.94
N ARG A 57 -14.75 -10.61 -11.39
CA ARG A 57 -14.96 -10.29 -12.81
C ARG A 57 -13.87 -9.35 -13.33
N ALA A 58 -13.70 -9.31 -14.64
CA ALA A 58 -12.79 -8.36 -15.28
C ALA A 58 -13.19 -6.92 -14.94
N GLY A 59 -12.26 -6.14 -14.38
CA GLY A 59 -12.51 -4.76 -13.97
C GLY A 59 -12.98 -4.60 -12.52
N GLN A 60 -13.08 -5.65 -11.75
CA GLN A 60 -13.34 -5.60 -10.30
C GLN A 60 -12.05 -5.78 -9.50
N TRP A 61 -11.94 -5.08 -8.39
CA TRP A 61 -10.77 -5.08 -7.49
C TRP A 61 -11.12 -5.31 -6.02
N ILE A 62 -12.38 -5.12 -5.64
CA ILE A 62 -12.85 -5.31 -4.28
C ILE A 62 -13.28 -6.77 -4.12
N SER A 63 -12.64 -7.52 -3.22
CA SER A 63 -13.04 -8.89 -2.89
C SER A 63 -14.41 -8.92 -2.23
N ALA A 64 -15.09 -10.07 -2.31
CA ALA A 64 -16.36 -10.27 -1.61
C ALA A 64 -16.21 -10.09 -0.09
N THR A 65 -15.09 -10.56 0.46
CA THR A 65 -14.74 -10.37 1.87
C THR A 65 -14.66 -8.89 2.25
N LEU A 66 -13.93 -8.07 1.47
CA LEU A 66 -13.78 -6.65 1.78
C LEU A 66 -15.09 -5.88 1.59
N GLU A 67 -15.86 -6.18 0.55
CA GLU A 67 -17.18 -5.58 0.33
C GLU A 67 -18.11 -5.83 1.52
N GLN A 68 -18.19 -7.06 1.99
CA GLN A 68 -19.01 -7.43 3.13
C GLN A 68 -18.62 -6.68 4.41
N GLU A 69 -17.31 -6.50 4.63
CA GLU A 69 -16.83 -5.73 5.78
C GLU A 69 -17.09 -4.22 5.64
N VAL A 70 -17.10 -3.68 4.43
CA VAL A 70 -17.52 -2.29 4.19
C VAL A 70 -18.99 -2.10 4.52
N HIS A 71 -19.89 -2.98 4.01
CA HIS A 71 -21.32 -2.92 4.36
C HIS A 71 -21.54 -2.98 5.87
N ARG A 72 -20.93 -3.96 6.53
CA ARG A 72 -21.02 -4.11 7.99
C ARG A 72 -20.57 -2.87 8.75
N THR A 73 -19.53 -2.20 8.27
CA THR A 73 -18.98 -0.98 8.88
C THR A 73 -19.95 0.19 8.72
N ILE A 74 -20.52 0.37 7.54
CA ILE A 74 -21.52 1.41 7.27
C ILE A 74 -22.81 1.18 8.07
N GLU A 75 -23.30 -0.05 8.12
CA GLU A 75 -24.48 -0.44 8.92
C GLU A 75 -24.28 -0.18 10.42
N ALA A 76 -23.04 -0.29 10.92
CA ALA A 76 -22.69 0.03 12.29
C ALA A 76 -22.60 1.55 12.58
N GLY A 77 -22.82 2.40 11.57
CA GLY A 77 -22.63 3.86 11.68
C GLY A 77 -21.17 4.25 11.83
N GLU A 78 -20.26 3.47 11.23
CA GLU A 78 -18.82 3.70 11.25
C GLU A 78 -18.33 4.03 9.85
N GLN A 79 -17.06 4.43 9.74
CA GLN A 79 -16.46 4.81 8.47
C GLN A 79 -15.44 3.78 7.99
N ALA A 80 -15.39 3.59 6.67
CA ALA A 80 -14.41 2.74 6.01
C ALA A 80 -13.49 3.55 5.08
N LEU A 81 -12.26 3.04 4.90
CA LEU A 81 -11.29 3.56 3.95
C LEU A 81 -10.87 2.46 2.98
N LEU A 82 -11.05 2.68 1.69
CA LEU A 82 -10.40 1.91 0.64
C LEU A 82 -9.11 2.63 0.23
N PHE A 83 -8.00 2.03 0.59
CA PHE A 83 -6.68 2.58 0.32
C PHE A 83 -6.07 1.96 -0.93
N LEU A 84 -5.61 2.82 -1.83
CA LEU A 84 -4.89 2.44 -3.03
C LEU A 84 -3.45 2.92 -2.95
N ASN A 85 -2.49 1.99 -2.88
CA ASN A 85 -1.05 2.30 -2.85
C ASN A 85 -0.57 2.71 -4.23
N ARG A 86 -0.93 3.90 -4.70
CA ARG A 86 -0.53 4.39 -6.01
C ARG A 86 0.54 5.47 -5.89
N ARG A 87 1.79 5.12 -6.19
CA ARG A 87 2.81 6.07 -6.62
C ARG A 87 3.06 5.86 -8.11
N GLY A 88 2.63 6.85 -8.93
CA GLY A 88 2.94 6.88 -10.34
C GLY A 88 1.99 6.05 -11.21
N TYR A 89 1.88 6.49 -12.45
CA TYR A 89 1.05 5.97 -13.50
C TYR A 89 1.74 4.77 -14.18
N ALA A 90 1.79 3.62 -13.52
CA ALA A 90 2.18 2.41 -14.21
C ALA A 90 1.12 1.34 -13.96
N PRO A 91 0.09 1.27 -14.81
CA PRO A 91 -0.73 0.08 -14.85
C PRO A 91 0.22 -1.09 -15.10
N LEU A 92 0.05 -2.19 -14.39
CA LEU A 92 0.78 -3.42 -14.65
C LEU A 92 -0.19 -4.48 -15.11
N THR A 93 0.28 -5.46 -15.85
CA THR A 93 -0.52 -6.63 -16.23
C THR A 93 -0.14 -7.79 -15.33
N LEU A 94 -1.14 -8.44 -14.73
CA LEU A 94 -0.94 -9.64 -13.91
C LEU A 94 -1.86 -10.78 -14.32
N CYS A 95 -1.47 -11.99 -13.94
CA CYS A 95 -2.32 -13.16 -14.00
C CYS A 95 -3.13 -13.29 -12.71
N ARG A 96 -4.47 -13.25 -12.78
CA ARG A 96 -5.34 -13.38 -11.62
C ARG A 96 -5.34 -14.78 -10.99
N ALA A 97 -4.94 -15.81 -11.75
CA ALA A 97 -4.89 -17.17 -11.23
C ALA A 97 -3.72 -17.41 -10.27
N CYS A 98 -2.57 -16.77 -10.50
CA CYS A 98 -1.35 -17.02 -9.69
C CYS A 98 -0.63 -15.75 -9.22
N GLY A 99 -1.11 -14.57 -9.57
CA GLY A 99 -0.45 -13.31 -9.21
C GLY A 99 0.79 -12.97 -10.06
N HIS A 100 1.16 -13.79 -11.06
CA HIS A 100 2.32 -13.51 -11.93
C HIS A 100 2.19 -12.14 -12.58
N ARG A 101 3.23 -11.33 -12.46
CA ARG A 101 3.30 -9.96 -13.00
C ARG A 101 4.31 -9.93 -14.14
N PHE A 102 3.93 -9.32 -15.25
CA PHE A 102 4.81 -9.20 -16.39
C PHE A 102 5.86 -8.12 -16.17
N GLN A 103 7.12 -8.52 -16.13
CA GLN A 103 8.28 -7.63 -15.99
C GLN A 103 9.01 -7.45 -17.32
N CYS A 104 9.56 -6.25 -17.51
CA CYS A 104 10.42 -5.96 -18.63
C CYS A 104 11.79 -6.67 -18.46
N PRO A 105 12.24 -7.47 -19.45
CA PRO A 105 13.51 -8.15 -19.34
C PRO A 105 14.72 -7.19 -19.36
N ASN A 106 14.55 -5.99 -19.90
CA ASN A 106 15.64 -5.02 -20.02
C ASN A 106 15.86 -4.16 -18.78
N CYS A 107 14.77 -3.75 -18.09
CA CYS A 107 14.88 -2.79 -16.99
C CYS A 107 14.05 -3.18 -15.76
N GLN A 108 13.43 -4.37 -15.78
CA GLN A 108 12.62 -4.93 -14.70
C GLN A 108 11.40 -4.08 -14.28
N ALA A 109 11.09 -3.00 -14.99
CA ALA A 109 9.84 -2.26 -14.79
C ALA A 109 8.64 -3.12 -15.21
N TRP A 110 7.46 -2.81 -14.70
CA TRP A 110 6.25 -3.54 -15.06
C TRP A 110 5.84 -3.29 -16.50
N LEU A 111 5.41 -4.35 -17.18
CA LEU A 111 4.80 -4.27 -18.48
C LEU A 111 3.31 -3.98 -18.38
N VAL A 112 2.84 -3.12 -19.25
CA VAL A 112 1.45 -2.67 -19.35
C VAL A 112 0.82 -3.18 -20.61
N GLU A 113 -0.37 -3.73 -20.51
CA GLU A 113 -1.15 -4.10 -21.68
C GLU A 113 -1.77 -2.86 -22.34
N HIS A 114 -1.41 -2.63 -23.58
CA HIS A 114 -2.05 -1.66 -24.45
C HIS A 114 -3.14 -2.35 -25.27
N ARG A 115 -4.39 -2.26 -24.82
CA ARG A 115 -5.54 -2.97 -25.42
C ARG A 115 -5.71 -2.73 -26.91
N HIS A 116 -5.43 -1.50 -27.40
CA HIS A 116 -5.54 -1.19 -28.83
C HIS A 116 -4.50 -1.91 -29.70
N SER A 117 -3.37 -2.28 -29.15
CA SER A 117 -2.29 -2.96 -29.87
C SER A 117 -2.12 -4.43 -29.49
N SER A 118 -2.84 -4.93 -28.49
CA SER A 118 -2.69 -6.26 -27.89
C SER A 118 -1.24 -6.59 -27.56
N ARG A 119 -0.51 -5.61 -27.05
CA ARG A 119 0.91 -5.74 -26.67
C ARG A 119 1.15 -5.31 -25.22
N LEU A 120 2.06 -6.01 -24.57
CA LEU A 120 2.67 -5.58 -23.31
C LEU A 120 3.82 -4.62 -23.65
N ARG A 121 3.80 -3.42 -23.05
CA ARG A 121 4.82 -2.40 -23.28
C ARG A 121 5.43 -1.91 -21.98
N CYS A 122 6.73 -1.68 -22.00
CA CYS A 122 7.46 -1.02 -20.93
C CYS A 122 7.47 0.50 -21.17
N HIS A 123 6.91 1.27 -20.21
CA HIS A 123 6.94 2.73 -20.30
C HIS A 123 8.29 3.35 -19.89
N HIS A 124 9.27 2.53 -19.45
CA HIS A 124 10.59 3.01 -19.06
C HIS A 124 11.62 2.89 -20.20
N CYS A 125 11.60 1.79 -20.97
CA CYS A 125 12.59 1.54 -22.03
C CYS A 125 11.96 1.19 -23.38
N ASP A 126 10.66 1.38 -23.54
CA ASP A 126 9.87 1.11 -24.76
C ASP A 126 9.88 -0.36 -25.26
N TYR A 127 10.46 -1.29 -24.49
CA TYR A 127 10.35 -2.71 -24.82
C TYR A 127 8.88 -3.10 -25.01
N ALA A 128 8.57 -3.84 -26.07
CA ALA A 128 7.21 -4.26 -26.34
C ALA A 128 7.17 -5.71 -26.88
N VAL A 129 6.27 -6.50 -26.32
CA VAL A 129 6.06 -7.91 -26.68
C VAL A 129 4.57 -8.19 -26.83
N ALA A 130 4.20 -9.19 -27.62
CA ALA A 130 2.80 -9.63 -27.73
C ALA A 130 2.29 -10.15 -26.38
N VAL A 131 1.00 -9.92 -26.09
CA VAL A 131 0.38 -10.53 -24.90
C VAL A 131 0.40 -12.05 -25.09
N PRO A 132 0.97 -12.83 -24.17
CA PRO A 132 0.99 -14.28 -24.30
C PRO A 132 -0.42 -14.85 -24.19
N THR A 133 -0.70 -15.97 -24.84
CA THR A 133 -2.00 -16.66 -24.78
C THR A 133 -2.24 -17.36 -23.44
N ALA A 134 -1.15 -17.78 -22.79
CA ALA A 134 -1.17 -18.44 -21.50
C ALA A 134 -0.16 -17.80 -20.53
N CYS A 135 -0.43 -17.89 -19.25
CA CYS A 135 0.47 -17.37 -18.21
C CYS A 135 1.79 -18.17 -18.19
N PRO A 136 2.96 -17.52 -18.25
CA PRO A 136 4.24 -18.21 -18.23
C PRO A 136 4.55 -18.93 -16.89
N SER A 137 3.81 -18.62 -15.85
CA SER A 137 4.01 -19.18 -14.50
C SER A 137 3.05 -20.32 -14.16
N CYS A 138 1.77 -20.25 -14.58
CA CYS A 138 0.73 -21.22 -14.20
C CYS A 138 -0.10 -21.73 -15.38
N GLU A 139 0.26 -21.38 -16.63
CA GLU A 139 -0.38 -21.80 -17.88
C GLU A 139 -1.87 -21.41 -18.03
N ALA A 140 -2.43 -20.69 -17.07
CA ALA A 140 -3.81 -20.22 -17.15
C ALA A 140 -4.01 -19.28 -18.34
N THR A 141 -5.11 -19.50 -19.10
CA THR A 141 -5.51 -18.69 -20.24
C THR A 141 -6.64 -17.73 -19.90
N GLY A 142 -6.67 -16.55 -20.53
CA GLY A 142 -7.76 -15.57 -20.36
C GLY A 142 -7.86 -14.96 -18.93
N LYS A 143 -6.83 -15.14 -18.11
CA LYS A 143 -6.81 -14.64 -16.72
C LYS A 143 -5.94 -13.39 -16.53
N PHE A 144 -5.54 -12.72 -17.61
CA PHE A 144 -4.77 -11.49 -17.51
C PHE A 144 -5.67 -10.29 -17.22
N ALA A 145 -5.22 -9.46 -16.32
CA ALA A 145 -5.88 -8.21 -15.96
C ALA A 145 -4.85 -7.08 -15.82
N ALA A 146 -5.22 -5.91 -16.31
CA ALA A 146 -4.51 -4.70 -15.93
C ALA A 146 -4.77 -4.45 -14.44
N CYS A 147 -3.74 -4.37 -13.65
CA CYS A 147 -3.82 -4.06 -12.22
C CYS A 147 -3.43 -2.62 -11.95
N GLY A 148 -3.96 -2.14 -10.87
CA GLY A 148 -3.93 -0.76 -10.48
C GLY A 148 -5.14 -0.02 -11.05
N PRO A 149 -6.33 -0.18 -10.44
CA PRO A 149 -7.43 0.73 -10.74
C PRO A 149 -6.95 2.15 -10.49
N GLY A 150 -7.34 3.07 -11.36
CA GLY A 150 -7.36 4.47 -10.98
C GLY A 150 -8.34 4.64 -9.82
N VAL A 151 -8.15 5.68 -9.03
CA VAL A 151 -9.09 6.02 -7.96
C VAL A 151 -10.50 6.17 -8.54
N GLU A 152 -10.60 6.67 -9.76
CA GLU A 152 -11.84 6.83 -10.50
C GLU A 152 -12.56 5.51 -10.75
N ARG A 153 -11.83 4.48 -11.23
CA ARG A 153 -12.42 3.14 -11.46
C ARG A 153 -12.82 2.44 -10.17
N LEU A 154 -12.06 2.65 -9.11
CA LEU A 154 -12.44 2.13 -7.81
C LEU A 154 -13.70 2.82 -7.29
N ALA A 155 -13.84 4.13 -7.54
CA ALA A 155 -15.05 4.87 -7.20
C ALA A 155 -16.28 4.41 -8.04
N GLU A 156 -16.08 4.12 -9.32
CA GLU A 156 -17.12 3.52 -10.19
C GLU A 156 -17.57 2.15 -9.66
N GLU A 157 -16.63 1.27 -9.30
CA GLU A 157 -16.95 -0.04 -8.72
C GLU A 157 -17.69 0.08 -7.39
N VAL A 158 -17.29 1.02 -6.53
CA VAL A 158 -17.97 1.30 -5.28
C VAL A 158 -19.40 1.80 -5.52
N ALA A 159 -19.60 2.73 -6.48
CA ALA A 159 -20.92 3.24 -6.80
C ALA A 159 -21.87 2.15 -7.36
N GLU A 160 -21.33 1.14 -8.04
CA GLU A 160 -22.11 0.01 -8.54
C GLU A 160 -22.46 -1.00 -7.44
N ARG A 161 -21.50 -1.31 -6.54
CA ARG A 161 -21.63 -2.41 -5.57
C ARG A 161 -22.10 -1.97 -4.19
N ILE A 162 -21.89 -0.70 -3.84
CA ILE A 162 -22.24 -0.11 -2.53
C ILE A 162 -22.95 1.24 -2.77
N PRO A 163 -24.09 1.24 -3.48
CA PRO A 163 -24.75 2.47 -3.94
C PRO A 163 -25.31 3.33 -2.80
N GLU A 164 -25.52 2.75 -1.63
CA GLU A 164 -25.99 3.47 -0.44
C GLU A 164 -24.90 4.29 0.26
N ALA A 165 -23.63 4.03 -0.02
CA ALA A 165 -22.53 4.70 0.66
C ALA A 165 -22.35 6.15 0.19
N ARG A 166 -22.20 7.08 1.14
CA ARG A 166 -21.75 8.44 0.87
C ARG A 166 -20.23 8.45 0.72
N VAL A 167 -19.76 8.55 -0.53
CA VAL A 167 -18.36 8.34 -0.89
C VAL A 167 -17.61 9.66 -1.02
N ALA A 168 -16.38 9.72 -0.49
CA ALA A 168 -15.45 10.79 -0.77
C ALA A 168 -14.11 10.25 -1.29
N VAL A 169 -13.53 10.96 -2.27
CA VAL A 169 -12.24 10.63 -2.87
C VAL A 169 -11.17 11.62 -2.40
N LEU A 170 -10.11 11.09 -1.77
CA LEU A 170 -8.98 11.87 -1.25
C LEU A 170 -7.69 11.55 -2.03
N THR A 171 -7.36 12.45 -2.93
CA THR A 171 -6.10 12.43 -3.70
C THR A 171 -5.38 13.77 -3.57
N SER A 172 -4.14 13.85 -4.06
CA SER A 172 -3.44 15.15 -4.16
C SER A 172 -4.22 16.17 -4.97
N ASP A 173 -4.99 15.70 -5.97
CA ASP A 173 -5.74 16.56 -6.89
C ASP A 173 -7.05 17.06 -6.28
N THR A 174 -7.64 16.32 -5.33
CA THR A 174 -8.83 16.76 -4.60
C THR A 174 -8.50 17.74 -3.46
N LEU A 175 -7.28 17.71 -2.96
CA LEU A 175 -6.78 18.55 -1.87
C LEU A 175 -5.97 19.77 -2.36
N THR A 176 -6.28 20.30 -3.53
CA THR A 176 -5.53 21.38 -4.19
C THR A 176 -5.57 22.73 -3.46
N SER A 177 -6.60 22.98 -2.66
CA SER A 177 -6.69 24.22 -1.87
C SER A 177 -6.94 23.93 -0.39
N PRO A 178 -6.37 24.72 0.53
CA PRO A 178 -6.61 24.57 1.97
C PRO A 178 -8.09 24.61 2.35
N ALA A 179 -8.88 25.43 1.67
CA ALA A 179 -10.32 25.57 1.94
C ALA A 179 -11.09 24.30 1.57
N ARG A 180 -10.81 23.69 0.40
CA ARG A 180 -11.42 22.41 0.00
C ARG A 180 -11.02 21.27 0.93
N ALA A 181 -9.73 21.22 1.30
CA ALA A 181 -9.24 20.24 2.25
C ALA A 181 -9.97 20.37 3.60
N ALA A 182 -10.10 21.58 4.14
CA ALA A 182 -10.81 21.84 5.39
C ALA A 182 -12.30 21.45 5.31
N ALA A 183 -13.00 21.82 4.22
CA ALA A 183 -14.40 21.45 4.03
C ALA A 183 -14.60 19.92 3.97
N LEU A 184 -13.74 19.22 3.23
CA LEU A 184 -13.81 17.76 3.13
C LEU A 184 -13.53 17.07 4.47
N LEU A 185 -12.52 17.55 5.22
CA LEU A 185 -12.24 17.03 6.55
C LEU A 185 -13.42 17.26 7.51
N SER A 186 -14.04 18.44 7.48
CA SER A 186 -15.23 18.74 8.27
C SER A 186 -16.39 17.78 7.93
N SER A 187 -16.64 17.49 6.65
CA SER A 187 -17.67 16.51 6.25
C SER A 187 -17.38 15.10 6.74
N ILE A 188 -16.09 14.69 6.78
CA ILE A 188 -15.70 13.38 7.34
C ILE A 188 -15.92 13.36 8.86
N GLU A 189 -15.48 14.39 9.57
CA GLU A 189 -15.64 14.51 11.02
C GLU A 189 -17.12 14.59 11.44
N ASN A 190 -17.97 15.26 10.64
CA ASN A 190 -19.40 15.36 10.87
C ASN A 190 -20.19 14.10 10.47
N HIS A 191 -19.49 13.04 9.99
CA HIS A 191 -20.15 11.82 9.51
C HIS A 191 -21.08 12.03 8.31
N ASP A 192 -20.76 12.99 7.43
CA ASP A 192 -21.45 13.13 6.14
C ASP A 192 -20.96 12.13 5.09
N ILE A 193 -19.83 11.44 5.37
CA ILE A 193 -19.15 10.46 4.51
C ILE A 193 -19.06 9.14 5.24
N ASP A 194 -19.41 8.05 4.55
CA ASP A 194 -19.33 6.67 5.05
C ASP A 194 -18.08 5.95 4.56
N LEU A 195 -17.72 6.20 3.30
CA LEU A 195 -16.61 5.50 2.63
C LEU A 195 -15.64 6.47 2.01
N LEU A 196 -14.40 6.37 2.41
CA LEU A 196 -13.27 7.11 1.86
C LEU A 196 -12.54 6.26 0.83
N ILE A 197 -12.24 6.82 -0.34
CA ILE A 197 -11.32 6.22 -1.30
C ILE A 197 -10.09 7.11 -1.37
N GLY A 198 -8.92 6.56 -1.08
CA GLY A 198 -7.76 7.42 -1.03
C GLY A 198 -6.41 6.78 -1.29
N THR A 199 -5.45 7.65 -1.53
CA THR A 199 -4.06 7.30 -1.79
C THR A 199 -3.16 7.71 -0.61
N GLN A 200 -1.85 7.72 -0.81
CA GLN A 200 -0.86 8.02 0.23
C GLN A 200 -1.06 9.34 1.00
N VAL A 201 -1.86 10.26 0.48
CA VAL A 201 -2.22 11.50 1.19
C VAL A 201 -2.91 11.19 2.52
N ILE A 202 -3.74 10.15 2.58
CA ILE A 202 -4.47 9.76 3.79
C ILE A 202 -3.55 9.18 4.88
N ALA A 203 -2.42 8.61 4.50
CA ALA A 203 -1.45 8.08 5.47
C ALA A 203 -0.86 9.18 6.38
N LYS A 204 -0.99 10.46 6.01
CA LYS A 204 -0.36 11.59 6.70
C LYS A 204 -1.39 12.50 7.37
N GLY A 205 -1.26 12.67 8.69
CA GLY A 205 -1.74 13.86 9.41
C GLY A 205 -3.24 14.03 9.65
N PHE A 206 -4.12 13.23 9.08
CA PHE A 206 -5.57 13.37 9.27
C PHE A 206 -6.08 12.56 10.46
N HIS A 207 -7.11 13.08 11.12
CA HIS A 207 -7.82 12.43 12.20
C HIS A 207 -9.21 12.02 11.72
N PHE A 208 -9.55 10.73 11.84
CA PHE A 208 -10.85 10.19 11.45
C PHE A 208 -11.40 9.38 12.63
N PRO A 209 -12.24 9.99 13.50
CA PRO A 209 -12.69 9.38 14.76
C PRO A 209 -13.51 8.08 14.54
N LEU A 210 -14.30 8.03 13.48
CA LEU A 210 -15.20 6.91 13.17
C LEU A 210 -14.60 5.88 12.21
N LEU A 211 -13.35 6.06 11.79
CA LEU A 211 -12.68 5.15 10.86
C LEU A 211 -12.26 3.85 11.59
N THR A 212 -13.03 2.79 11.40
CA THR A 212 -12.78 1.48 12.02
C THR A 212 -12.36 0.41 11.03
N LEU A 213 -12.59 0.63 9.72
CA LEU A 213 -12.19 -0.29 8.66
C LEU A 213 -11.21 0.36 7.69
N VAL A 214 -10.11 -0.33 7.40
CA VAL A 214 -9.22 0.00 6.30
C VAL A 214 -9.08 -1.21 5.38
N GLY A 215 -9.47 -1.06 4.11
CA GLY A 215 -9.24 -2.01 3.04
C GLY A 215 -8.13 -1.54 2.12
N VAL A 216 -7.02 -2.26 2.04
CA VAL A 216 -5.98 -2.03 1.04
C VAL A 216 -6.29 -2.84 -0.20
N VAL A 217 -6.65 -2.17 -1.29
CA VAL A 217 -7.19 -2.80 -2.51
C VAL A 217 -6.13 -3.61 -3.26
N ASP A 218 -4.87 -3.17 -3.24
CA ASP A 218 -3.73 -3.92 -3.78
C ASP A 218 -2.49 -3.67 -2.89
N ALA A 219 -2.22 -4.61 -1.99
CA ALA A 219 -1.08 -4.55 -1.09
C ALA A 219 0.25 -4.88 -1.78
N ASP A 220 0.19 -5.48 -2.97
CA ASP A 220 1.38 -5.92 -3.69
C ASP A 220 2.04 -4.81 -4.52
N LEU A 221 1.32 -3.73 -4.83
CA LEU A 221 1.80 -2.66 -5.71
C LEU A 221 3.14 -2.05 -5.32
N GLY A 222 3.47 -2.08 -4.03
CA GLY A 222 4.73 -1.57 -3.52
C GLY A 222 5.84 -2.60 -3.35
N LEU A 223 5.53 -3.90 -3.50
CA LEU A 223 6.45 -5.00 -3.13
C LEU A 223 7.49 -5.32 -4.21
N ALA A 224 7.28 -4.86 -5.43
CA ALA A 224 8.17 -5.14 -6.54
C ALA A 224 8.37 -3.90 -7.44
N GLY A 225 9.31 -3.93 -8.37
CA GLY A 225 9.52 -2.84 -9.33
C GLY A 225 10.91 -2.22 -9.30
N GLY A 226 11.94 -2.94 -8.89
CA GLY A 226 13.35 -2.49 -8.98
C GLY A 226 13.77 -1.47 -7.92
N ASP A 227 12.88 -1.08 -6.99
CA ASP A 227 13.25 -0.28 -5.84
C ASP A 227 13.83 -1.18 -4.74
N LEU A 228 15.11 -1.01 -4.45
CA LEU A 228 15.83 -1.76 -3.42
C LEU A 228 15.23 -1.61 -2.00
N ARG A 229 14.36 -0.63 -1.81
CA ARG A 229 13.64 -0.38 -0.56
C ARG A 229 12.16 -0.70 -0.66
N ALA A 230 11.74 -1.42 -1.70
CA ALA A 230 10.33 -1.73 -1.94
C ALA A 230 9.65 -2.36 -0.72
N ALA A 231 10.25 -3.42 -0.17
CA ALA A 231 9.73 -4.12 1.01
C ALA A 231 9.65 -3.21 2.24
N GLU A 232 10.73 -2.48 2.55
CA GLU A 232 10.78 -1.53 3.68
C GLU A 232 9.71 -0.44 3.54
N ARG A 233 9.62 0.19 2.37
CA ARG A 233 8.64 1.27 2.13
C ARG A 233 7.21 0.78 2.17
N THR A 234 6.96 -0.42 1.64
CA THR A 234 5.64 -1.03 1.69
C THR A 234 5.25 -1.37 3.12
N TYR A 235 6.15 -1.98 3.89
CA TYR A 235 5.91 -2.24 5.31
C TYR A 235 5.57 -0.94 6.06
N GLN A 236 6.37 0.11 5.89
CA GLN A 236 6.16 1.40 6.55
C GLN A 236 4.82 2.02 6.17
N LEU A 237 4.49 2.03 4.88
CA LEU A 237 3.25 2.60 4.38
C LEU A 237 2.03 1.83 4.88
N MET A 238 2.03 0.50 4.78
CA MET A 238 0.92 -0.34 5.25
C MET A 238 0.74 -0.22 6.75
N SER A 239 1.81 -0.16 7.54
CA SER A 239 1.75 0.09 8.99
C SER A 239 1.13 1.46 9.30
N GLN A 240 1.47 2.51 8.54
CA GLN A 240 0.90 3.85 8.72
C GLN A 240 -0.58 3.89 8.37
N VAL A 241 -0.97 3.24 7.28
CA VAL A 241 -2.37 3.16 6.84
C VAL A 241 -3.19 2.31 7.79
N ALA A 242 -2.68 1.14 8.19
CA ALA A 242 -3.30 0.29 9.21
C ALA A 242 -3.52 1.06 10.53
N GLY A 243 -2.55 1.86 10.92
CA GLY A 243 -2.64 2.72 12.09
C GLY A 243 -3.73 3.79 12.03
N ARG A 244 -4.46 3.93 10.92
CA ARG A 244 -5.62 4.82 10.81
C ARG A 244 -6.90 4.17 11.33
N ALA A 245 -7.01 2.85 11.21
CA ALA A 245 -8.16 2.12 11.73
C ALA A 245 -8.10 2.00 13.26
N GLY A 246 -9.24 2.14 13.89
CA GLY A 246 -9.40 1.93 15.33
C GLY A 246 -8.66 2.96 16.17
N ARG A 247 -9.36 3.98 16.55
CA ARG A 247 -8.89 4.99 17.51
C ARG A 247 -9.86 5.06 18.68
N GLU A 248 -9.35 5.54 19.82
CA GLU A 248 -10.11 5.68 21.05
C GLU A 248 -10.65 4.32 21.56
N SER A 249 -11.95 4.19 21.73
CA SER A 249 -12.59 2.99 22.27
C SER A 249 -13.04 1.97 21.22
N ARG A 250 -12.82 2.25 19.92
CA ARG A 250 -13.32 1.38 18.83
C ARG A 250 -12.19 0.54 18.23
N PRO A 251 -12.31 -0.80 18.25
CA PRO A 251 -11.32 -1.66 17.62
C PRO A 251 -11.29 -1.45 16.10
N GLY A 252 -10.09 -1.35 15.55
CA GLY A 252 -9.89 -1.23 14.11
C GLY A 252 -9.73 -2.59 13.43
N ARG A 253 -10.14 -2.67 12.17
CA ARG A 253 -9.94 -3.83 11.30
C ARG A 253 -9.25 -3.39 10.02
N VAL A 254 -8.31 -4.20 9.55
CA VAL A 254 -7.55 -3.92 8.33
C VAL A 254 -7.54 -5.16 7.45
N PHE A 255 -7.92 -5.01 6.20
CA PHE A 255 -7.87 -6.06 5.20
C PHE A 255 -6.88 -5.70 4.10
N LEU A 256 -5.85 -6.53 3.90
CA LEU A 256 -4.86 -6.37 2.84
C LEU A 256 -5.16 -7.37 1.72
N GLN A 257 -5.69 -6.90 0.60
CA GLN A 257 -5.89 -7.74 -0.57
C GLN A 257 -4.57 -7.97 -1.30
N SER A 258 -4.20 -9.23 -1.51
CA SER A 258 -2.92 -9.60 -2.09
C SER A 258 -3.00 -10.87 -2.92
N HIS A 259 -2.26 -10.92 -4.04
CA HIS A 259 -1.97 -12.14 -4.79
C HIS A 259 -0.68 -12.84 -4.31
N LEU A 260 0.00 -12.24 -3.32
CA LEU A 260 1.23 -12.74 -2.69
C LEU A 260 1.07 -12.80 -1.16
N PRO A 261 0.03 -13.47 -0.62
CA PRO A 261 -0.30 -13.42 0.81
C PRO A 261 0.83 -13.95 1.71
N GLU A 262 1.70 -14.82 1.18
CA GLU A 262 2.86 -15.37 1.90
C GLU A 262 4.09 -14.43 1.89
N HIS A 263 3.99 -13.26 1.24
CA HIS A 263 5.12 -12.33 1.17
C HIS A 263 5.56 -11.89 2.58
N PRO A 264 6.88 -11.87 2.89
CA PRO A 264 7.39 -11.57 4.24
C PRO A 264 6.88 -10.26 4.85
N VAL A 265 6.65 -9.25 4.04
CA VAL A 265 6.05 -7.97 4.47
C VAL A 265 4.64 -8.18 4.99
N LEU A 266 3.80 -8.93 4.27
CA LEU A 266 2.39 -9.13 4.61
C LEU A 266 2.24 -10.05 5.82
N THR A 267 3.04 -11.12 5.88
CA THR A 267 3.05 -12.03 7.05
C THR A 267 3.50 -11.33 8.33
N ALA A 268 4.49 -10.44 8.25
CA ALA A 268 4.94 -9.65 9.39
C ALA A 268 3.91 -8.61 9.83
N LEU A 269 3.21 -7.97 8.89
CA LEU A 269 2.11 -7.06 9.19
C LEU A 269 0.95 -7.80 9.89
N ALA A 270 0.53 -8.95 9.35
CA ALA A 270 -0.58 -9.74 9.89
C ALA A 270 -0.27 -10.31 11.28
N SER A 271 0.97 -10.73 11.51
CA SER A 271 1.39 -11.26 12.82
C SER A 271 1.70 -10.17 13.86
N GLY A 272 1.79 -8.90 13.46
CA GLY A 272 2.25 -7.80 14.31
C GLY A 272 3.73 -7.87 14.73
N ARG A 273 4.48 -8.85 14.21
CA ARG A 273 5.88 -9.09 14.55
C ARG A 273 6.82 -8.32 13.62
N ARG A 274 6.99 -7.06 13.93
CA ARG A 274 7.83 -6.14 13.15
C ARG A 274 9.29 -6.59 13.11
N GLU A 275 9.79 -7.10 14.21
CA GLU A 275 11.18 -7.54 14.37
C GLU A 275 11.51 -8.64 13.36
N ASP A 276 10.60 -9.59 13.13
CA ASP A 276 10.77 -10.67 12.14
C ASP A 276 11.02 -10.11 10.72
N PHE A 277 10.31 -9.02 10.36
CA PHE A 277 10.54 -8.34 9.09
C PHE A 277 11.90 -7.66 9.05
N ILE A 278 12.24 -6.90 10.11
CA ILE A 278 13.51 -6.16 10.20
C ILE A 278 14.69 -7.11 10.10
N ASP A 279 14.70 -8.17 10.88
CA ASP A 279 15.80 -9.13 10.93
C ASP A 279 16.01 -9.83 9.59
N ARG A 280 14.92 -10.26 8.95
CA ARG A 280 14.96 -10.89 7.62
C ARG A 280 15.47 -9.93 6.55
N GLU A 281 14.96 -8.70 6.53
CA GLU A 281 15.36 -7.69 5.55
C GLU A 281 16.82 -7.25 5.76
N LEU A 282 17.26 -7.08 7.00
CA LEU A 282 18.65 -6.76 7.33
C LEU A 282 19.60 -7.88 6.95
N ALA A 283 19.24 -9.16 7.18
CA ALA A 283 20.03 -10.30 6.75
C ALA A 283 20.20 -10.30 5.22
N ALA A 284 19.11 -10.20 4.47
CA ALA A 284 19.15 -10.16 3.01
C ALA A 284 20.01 -8.99 2.47
N ARG A 285 19.92 -7.82 3.09
CA ARG A 285 20.76 -6.66 2.69
C ARG A 285 22.23 -6.85 3.01
N ARG A 286 22.54 -7.52 4.12
CA ARG A 286 23.94 -7.84 4.49
C ARG A 286 24.56 -8.80 3.49
N ASP A 287 23.84 -9.86 3.14
CA ASP A 287 24.31 -10.89 2.22
C ASP A 287 24.60 -10.34 0.82
N HIS A 288 23.85 -9.32 0.40
CA HIS A 288 24.00 -8.69 -0.91
C HIS A 288 24.81 -7.37 -0.87
N GLY A 289 25.39 -6.98 0.26
CA GLY A 289 26.13 -5.74 0.39
C GLY A 289 25.30 -4.46 0.14
N MET A 290 24.00 -4.51 0.42
CA MET A 290 23.09 -3.39 0.23
C MET A 290 23.05 -2.43 1.44
N PRO A 291 22.63 -1.18 1.28
CA PRO A 291 22.47 -0.26 2.41
C PRO A 291 21.53 -0.86 3.48
N PRO A 292 21.86 -0.77 4.77
CA PRO A 292 22.91 0.08 5.38
C PRO A 292 24.34 -0.51 5.41
N TYR A 293 24.52 -1.75 4.94
CA TYR A 293 25.82 -2.45 5.01
C TYR A 293 26.77 -2.11 3.85
N GLY A 294 26.22 -1.60 2.74
CA GLY A 294 26.96 -1.14 1.57
C GLY A 294 26.54 0.25 1.13
N ARG A 295 27.09 0.68 0.00
CA ARG A 295 26.71 1.92 -0.66
C ARG A 295 26.43 1.64 -2.14
N LEU A 296 25.35 2.21 -2.65
CA LEU A 296 24.94 2.08 -4.03
C LEU A 296 24.98 3.43 -4.70
N VAL A 297 25.43 3.45 -5.95
CA VAL A 297 25.41 4.62 -6.83
C VAL A 297 24.68 4.23 -8.11
N ALA A 298 23.65 4.98 -8.48
CA ALA A 298 22.98 4.85 -9.76
C ALA A 298 23.53 5.92 -10.72
N LEU A 299 24.04 5.48 -11.88
CA LEU A 299 24.44 6.36 -12.97
C LEU A 299 23.31 6.34 -14.00
N ILE A 300 22.70 7.50 -14.23
CA ILE A 300 21.68 7.67 -15.28
C ILE A 300 22.35 8.41 -16.43
N VAL A 301 22.47 7.71 -17.55
CA VAL A 301 23.02 8.30 -18.78
C VAL A 301 21.84 8.49 -19.75
N SER A 302 21.60 9.75 -20.14
CA SER A 302 20.63 10.12 -21.18
C SER A 302 21.39 10.51 -22.46
N SER A 303 20.97 9.97 -23.60
CA SER A 303 21.46 10.37 -24.93
C SER A 303 20.51 11.37 -25.57
#